data_60e682d4259fc0f9bdb6dc22496e1d94
#
_entry.id   60e682d4259fc0f9bdb6dc22496e1d94
#
_cell.length_a   1.000
_cell.length_b   1.000
_cell.length_c   1.000
_cell.angle_alpha   90.00
_cell.angle_beta   90.00
_cell.angle_gamma   90.00
#
_symmetry.space_group_name_H-M   'P 1'
#
loop_
_entity.id
_entity.type
_entity.pdbx_description
1 polymer ?
#
loop_
_entity_poly.entity_id
_entity_poly.type
_entity_poly.pdbx_seq_one_letter_code
_entity_poly.pdbx_strand_id
1 'polypeptide(L)'
;MTRVLYPLVLALALIALRPAAATLEQPRRIVAVGDVHGAADAFAAILTRAGLIDAEKRWIGGRAILVQTGDMTDRGAGMREALDLLMGLENQASKAGGAVHAILGNHEVMNMVGELRDATPQIFETFGGEAAMRDAFGPKGHYGRWLRRKPMFAKIDGTVFMHAGIGPDYLKPSLDELNRNVRREIEAWDEGVRWLVREKRVTTQPEPRAAMDAARAEIERINALAEEGKATPDMGRTAQLLLPVANVGQSSLFAENGPMWFRGFSLWEEQPALQLIDQLLERHRVRRFVTGHTVQRGGTITERFPGKLFLIDTGMLGRPSFPNGRPSALVIEGETATPLYLH
;
A
#
# COMPACT_ATOMS: atom_id res chain seq x y z
N MET A 1 -46.41 -78.81 29.08
CA MET A 1 -45.41 -78.13 28.20
C MET A 1 -45.63 -76.66 28.28
N THR A 2 -44.97 -75.98 29.20
CA THR A 2 -45.16 -74.57 29.51
C THR A 2 -44.03 -73.76 28.84
N ARG A 3 -44.37 -72.95 27.87
CA ARG A 3 -43.42 -72.02 27.14
C ARG A 3 -43.24 -70.77 27.97
N VAL A 4 -42.02 -70.53 28.43
CA VAL A 4 -41.57 -69.29 29.08
C VAL A 4 -41.14 -68.34 27.98
N LEU A 5 -41.82 -67.11 27.85
CA LEU A 5 -41.46 -66.01 27.02
C LEU A 5 -40.54 -65.05 27.83
N TYR A 6 -39.30 -64.85 27.35
CA TYR A 6 -38.41 -63.85 27.90
C TYR A 6 -38.64 -62.50 27.16
N PRO A 7 -38.80 -61.35 27.85
CA PRO A 7 -38.88 -60.10 27.22
C PRO A 7 -37.48 -59.55 26.83
N LEU A 8 -37.34 -59.18 25.55
CA LEU A 8 -36.15 -58.54 24.99
C LEU A 8 -36.17 -57.08 25.41
N VAL A 9 -35.28 -56.65 26.32
CA VAL A 9 -35.10 -55.26 26.69
C VAL A 9 -34.16 -54.62 25.69
N LEU A 10 -34.70 -53.76 24.83
CA LEU A 10 -33.93 -52.95 23.86
C LEU A 10 -33.42 -51.68 24.58
N ALA A 11 -32.13 -51.64 24.91
CA ALA A 11 -31.48 -50.47 25.46
C ALA A 11 -31.17 -49.46 24.32
N LEU A 12 -31.96 -48.40 24.18
CA LEU A 12 -31.60 -47.27 23.32
C LEU A 12 -30.46 -46.48 23.95
N ALA A 13 -29.25 -46.56 23.39
CA ALA A 13 -28.16 -45.66 23.72
C ALA A 13 -28.41 -44.28 23.09
N LEU A 14 -28.81 -43.30 23.86
CA LEU A 14 -28.84 -41.89 23.45
C LEU A 14 -27.42 -41.38 23.32
N ILE A 15 -26.89 -41.33 22.09
CA ILE A 15 -25.65 -40.64 21.77
C ILE A 15 -25.96 -39.13 21.85
N ALA A 16 -25.61 -38.49 22.98
CA ALA A 16 -25.64 -37.06 23.11
C ALA A 16 -24.58 -36.43 22.21
N LEU A 17 -24.99 -35.95 21.03
CA LEU A 17 -24.15 -35.04 20.22
C LEU A 17 -23.88 -33.79 21.07
N ARG A 18 -22.69 -33.71 21.66
CA ARG A 18 -22.18 -32.39 22.19
C ARG A 18 -21.96 -31.49 21.02
N PRO A 19 -22.60 -30.28 20.98
CA PRO A 19 -22.23 -29.30 19.99
C PRO A 19 -20.74 -28.98 20.17
N ALA A 20 -19.96 -29.12 19.09
CA ALA A 20 -18.57 -28.66 19.08
C ALA A 20 -18.63 -27.17 19.44
N ALA A 21 -18.05 -26.82 20.59
CA ALA A 21 -17.88 -25.43 20.96
C ALA A 21 -17.13 -24.75 19.79
N ALA A 22 -17.79 -23.82 19.09
CA ALA A 22 -17.14 -22.98 18.12
C ALA A 22 -16.01 -22.27 18.88
N THR A 23 -14.77 -22.70 18.65
CA THR A 23 -13.60 -21.98 19.14
C THR A 23 -13.66 -20.61 18.49
N LEU A 24 -14.05 -19.60 19.25
CA LEU A 24 -13.93 -18.22 18.84
C LEU A 24 -12.46 -18.01 18.47
N GLU A 25 -12.22 -17.89 17.17
CA GLU A 25 -10.87 -17.68 16.67
C GLU A 25 -10.35 -16.37 17.29
N GLN A 26 -9.29 -16.45 18.08
CA GLN A 26 -8.70 -15.27 18.73
C GLN A 26 -8.36 -14.25 17.65
N PRO A 27 -8.70 -12.96 17.85
CA PRO A 27 -8.34 -11.91 16.90
C PRO A 27 -6.85 -11.98 16.60
N ARG A 28 -6.49 -11.93 15.31
CA ARG A 28 -5.09 -11.94 14.92
C ARG A 28 -4.43 -10.65 15.36
N ARG A 29 -3.23 -10.75 15.91
CA ARG A 29 -2.42 -9.59 16.22
C ARG A 29 -1.97 -8.93 14.93
N ILE A 30 -2.24 -7.63 14.76
CA ILE A 30 -1.81 -6.83 13.62
C ILE A 30 -0.72 -5.88 14.09
N VAL A 31 0.37 -5.78 13.34
CA VAL A 31 1.43 -4.80 13.54
C VAL A 31 1.49 -3.92 12.31
N ALA A 32 1.16 -2.64 12.45
CA ALA A 32 1.23 -1.68 11.37
C ALA A 32 2.48 -0.81 11.51
N VAL A 33 3.22 -0.64 10.41
CA VAL A 33 4.43 0.19 10.32
C VAL A 33 4.20 1.26 9.26
N GLY A 34 4.51 2.52 9.59
CA GLY A 34 4.43 3.66 8.69
C GLY A 34 5.61 3.74 7.73
N ASP A 35 5.86 4.96 7.28
CA ASP A 35 6.86 5.29 6.28
C ASP A 35 8.27 4.90 6.74
N VAL A 36 8.99 4.18 5.90
CA VAL A 36 10.34 3.63 6.18
C VAL A 36 11.41 4.46 5.50
N HIS A 37 11.17 4.88 4.26
CA HIS A 37 12.09 5.71 3.48
C HIS A 37 13.53 5.23 3.52
N GLY A 38 13.74 3.93 3.25
CA GLY A 38 15.06 3.34 3.20
C GLY A 38 15.77 3.19 4.56
N ALA A 39 15.07 3.33 5.69
CA ALA A 39 15.61 3.08 7.03
C ALA A 39 15.61 1.57 7.36
N ALA A 40 16.35 0.75 6.61
CA ALA A 40 16.31 -0.71 6.68
C ALA A 40 16.61 -1.26 8.08
N ASP A 41 17.63 -0.74 8.76
CA ASP A 41 18.00 -1.19 10.10
C ASP A 41 16.93 -0.84 11.13
N ALA A 42 16.37 0.37 11.05
CA ALA A 42 15.29 0.81 11.92
C ALA A 42 14.01 -0.03 11.69
N PHE A 43 13.72 -0.34 10.44
CA PHE A 43 12.59 -1.22 10.06
C PHE A 43 12.79 -2.64 10.63
N ALA A 44 13.96 -3.24 10.43
CA ALA A 44 14.26 -4.56 11.00
C ALA A 44 14.18 -4.54 12.55
N ALA A 45 14.74 -3.51 13.18
CA ALA A 45 14.74 -3.38 14.64
C ALA A 45 13.32 -3.25 15.22
N ILE A 46 12.42 -2.44 14.60
CA ILE A 46 11.03 -2.34 15.09
C ILE A 46 10.25 -3.64 14.86
N LEU A 47 10.49 -4.37 13.77
CA LEU A 47 9.89 -5.69 13.55
C LEU A 47 10.38 -6.72 14.57
N THR A 48 11.67 -6.70 14.93
CA THR A 48 12.24 -7.55 16.00
C THR A 48 11.61 -7.20 17.34
N ARG A 49 11.55 -5.91 17.69
CA ARG A 49 10.88 -5.41 18.91
C ARG A 49 9.42 -5.81 18.98
N ALA A 50 8.74 -5.83 17.82
CA ALA A 50 7.37 -6.30 17.70
C ALA A 50 7.24 -7.84 17.75
N GLY A 51 8.32 -8.60 17.83
CA GLY A 51 8.28 -10.07 17.83
C GLY A 51 7.79 -10.69 16.52
N LEU A 52 8.01 -10.00 15.41
CA LEU A 52 7.66 -10.50 14.07
C LEU A 52 8.82 -11.23 13.39
N ILE A 53 10.06 -10.81 13.68
CA ILE A 53 11.28 -11.42 13.13
C ILE A 53 12.31 -11.68 14.24
N ASP A 54 13.19 -12.65 14.00
CA ASP A 54 14.36 -12.94 14.82
C ASP A 54 15.59 -12.08 14.42
N ALA A 55 16.74 -12.31 15.07
CA ALA A 55 17.98 -11.62 14.80
C ALA A 55 18.52 -11.87 13.38
N GLU A 56 18.18 -12.98 12.76
CA GLU A 56 18.51 -13.34 11.38
C GLU A 56 17.47 -12.84 10.37
N LYS A 57 16.57 -11.93 10.80
CA LYS A 57 15.48 -11.35 10.00
C LYS A 57 14.49 -12.39 9.44
N ARG A 58 14.33 -13.55 10.12
CA ARG A 58 13.35 -14.58 9.74
C ARG A 58 12.03 -14.38 10.49
N TRP A 59 10.92 -14.69 9.83
CA TRP A 59 9.59 -14.56 10.43
C TRP A 59 9.38 -15.50 11.62
N ILE A 60 9.08 -14.96 12.78
CA ILE A 60 8.71 -15.68 14.02
C ILE A 60 7.33 -15.27 14.54
N GLY A 61 6.63 -14.36 13.83
CA GLY A 61 5.34 -13.80 14.25
C GLY A 61 4.17 -14.78 14.22
N GLY A 62 4.38 -16.04 13.77
CA GLY A 62 3.31 -17.03 13.68
C GLY A 62 2.14 -16.53 12.83
N ARG A 63 0.93 -16.50 13.41
CA ARG A 63 -0.31 -16.04 12.75
C ARG A 63 -0.49 -14.51 12.72
N ALA A 64 0.45 -13.72 13.21
CA ALA A 64 0.37 -12.26 13.17
C ALA A 64 0.31 -11.72 11.75
N ILE A 65 -0.21 -10.51 11.62
CA ILE A 65 -0.30 -9.76 10.37
C ILE A 65 0.62 -8.55 10.46
N LEU A 66 1.55 -8.41 9.54
CA LEU A 66 2.28 -7.17 9.31
C LEU A 66 1.58 -6.36 8.22
N VAL A 67 1.33 -5.09 8.50
CA VAL A 67 0.88 -4.12 7.49
C VAL A 67 1.91 -3.01 7.39
N GLN A 68 2.48 -2.80 6.22
CA GLN A 68 3.35 -1.68 5.93
C GLN A 68 2.57 -0.70 5.03
N THR A 69 2.45 0.57 5.47
CA THR A 69 1.50 1.53 4.91
C THR A 69 2.05 2.39 3.76
N GLY A 70 3.07 1.89 3.05
CA GLY A 70 3.69 2.59 1.92
C GLY A 70 4.91 3.41 2.31
N ASP A 71 5.54 4.02 1.31
CA ASP A 71 6.77 4.80 1.43
C ASP A 71 7.93 4.01 2.07
N MET A 72 8.18 2.82 1.53
CA MET A 72 9.41 2.07 1.78
C MET A 72 10.60 2.71 1.09
N THR A 73 10.32 3.43 -0.01
CA THR A 73 11.28 3.90 -1.00
C THR A 73 11.74 5.34 -0.74
N ASP A 74 12.86 5.68 -1.38
CA ASP A 74 13.50 7.01 -1.38
C ASP A 74 14.15 7.44 -0.07
N ARG A 75 14.90 8.55 -0.12
CA ARG A 75 15.59 9.27 0.97
C ARG A 75 16.75 8.51 1.61
N GLY A 76 16.53 7.32 2.14
CA GLY A 76 17.56 6.54 2.84
C GLY A 76 18.24 5.49 1.96
N ALA A 77 19.55 5.34 2.13
CA ALA A 77 20.37 4.42 1.34
C ALA A 77 19.98 2.93 1.47
N GLY A 78 19.38 2.53 2.61
CA GLY A 78 18.92 1.14 2.83
C GLY A 78 17.59 0.78 2.13
N MET A 79 17.16 1.56 1.15
CA MET A 79 15.90 1.34 0.41
C MET A 79 15.79 -0.07 -0.16
N ARG A 80 16.84 -0.55 -0.82
CA ARG A 80 16.87 -1.87 -1.42
C ARG A 80 16.72 -2.97 -0.37
N GLU A 81 17.48 -2.88 0.72
CA GLU A 81 17.46 -3.86 1.82
C GLU A 81 16.09 -3.89 2.53
N ALA A 82 15.46 -2.72 2.71
CA ALA A 82 14.12 -2.64 3.30
C ALA A 82 13.07 -3.32 2.43
N LEU A 83 13.11 -3.11 1.10
CA LEU A 83 12.23 -3.77 0.15
C LEU A 83 12.46 -5.28 0.11
N ASP A 84 13.72 -5.72 0.02
CA ASP A 84 14.07 -7.15 -0.02
C ASP A 84 13.62 -7.86 1.26
N LEU A 85 13.76 -7.22 2.43
CA LEU A 85 13.25 -7.74 3.69
C LEU A 85 11.74 -7.91 3.66
N LEU A 86 10.99 -6.86 3.30
CA LEU A 86 9.53 -6.90 3.26
C LEU A 86 9.01 -7.97 2.28
N MET A 87 9.60 -8.06 1.09
CA MET A 87 9.28 -9.07 0.07
C MET A 87 9.57 -10.49 0.58
N GLY A 88 10.69 -10.68 1.25
CA GLY A 88 11.07 -11.98 1.83
C GLY A 88 10.11 -12.44 2.93
N LEU A 89 9.63 -11.50 3.75
CA LEU A 89 8.69 -11.80 4.83
C LEU A 89 7.31 -12.21 4.34
N GLU A 90 6.84 -11.78 3.16
CA GLU A 90 5.53 -12.20 2.61
C GLU A 90 5.40 -13.72 2.53
N ASN A 91 6.42 -14.38 1.96
CA ASN A 91 6.41 -15.84 1.82
C ASN A 91 6.58 -16.56 3.17
N GLN A 92 7.42 -16.02 4.06
CA GLN A 92 7.69 -16.61 5.35
C GLN A 92 6.45 -16.55 6.26
N ALA A 93 5.80 -15.37 6.34
CA ALA A 93 4.58 -15.18 7.11
C ALA A 93 3.45 -16.11 6.63
N SER A 94 3.23 -16.19 5.32
CA SER A 94 2.21 -17.05 4.73
C SER A 94 2.42 -18.52 5.09
N LYS A 95 3.65 -19.02 5.06
CA LYS A 95 3.98 -20.41 5.47
C LYS A 95 3.74 -20.66 6.96
N ALA A 96 3.84 -19.63 7.80
CA ALA A 96 3.59 -19.70 9.24
C ALA A 96 2.11 -19.46 9.62
N GLY A 97 1.21 -19.26 8.65
CA GLY A 97 -0.20 -18.95 8.87
C GLY A 97 -0.49 -17.48 9.19
N GLY A 98 0.53 -16.60 9.09
CA GLY A 98 0.44 -15.14 9.16
C GLY A 98 0.27 -14.50 7.79
N ALA A 99 0.43 -13.18 7.74
CA ALA A 99 0.38 -12.42 6.50
C ALA A 99 1.24 -11.16 6.56
N VAL A 100 1.70 -10.71 5.39
CA VAL A 100 2.30 -9.38 5.19
C VAL A 100 1.50 -8.65 4.12
N HIS A 101 1.04 -7.46 4.43
CA HIS A 101 0.36 -6.56 3.51
C HIS A 101 1.24 -5.34 3.28
N ALA A 102 1.85 -5.27 2.11
CA ALA A 102 2.51 -4.06 1.64
C ALA A 102 1.47 -3.20 0.89
N ILE A 103 1.35 -1.94 1.26
CA ILE A 103 0.46 -0.96 0.65
C ILE A 103 1.31 0.01 -0.19
N LEU A 104 0.77 0.48 -1.31
CA LEU A 104 1.44 1.50 -2.13
C LEU A 104 1.39 2.85 -1.44
N GLY A 105 2.54 3.49 -1.30
CA GLY A 105 2.67 4.91 -1.03
C GLY A 105 2.93 5.71 -2.31
N ASN A 106 2.96 7.02 -2.19
CA ASN A 106 3.22 7.89 -3.33
C ASN A 106 4.66 7.73 -3.86
N HIS A 107 5.63 7.45 -3.00
CA HIS A 107 7.01 7.23 -3.41
C HIS A 107 7.18 5.93 -4.21
N GLU A 108 6.46 4.86 -3.91
CA GLU A 108 6.45 3.66 -4.76
C GLU A 108 5.89 3.98 -6.14
N VAL A 109 4.79 4.75 -6.22
CA VAL A 109 4.20 5.17 -7.49
C VAL A 109 5.16 6.06 -8.27
N MET A 110 5.80 7.03 -7.63
CA MET A 110 6.83 7.89 -8.23
C MET A 110 7.93 7.04 -8.88
N ASN A 111 8.50 6.10 -8.14
CA ASN A 111 9.55 5.22 -8.66
C ASN A 111 9.05 4.36 -9.84
N MET A 112 7.82 3.82 -9.78
CA MET A 112 7.24 3.02 -10.87
C MET A 112 7.06 3.79 -12.18
N VAL A 113 6.78 5.10 -12.11
CA VAL A 113 6.65 5.95 -13.31
C VAL A 113 7.97 6.61 -13.72
N GLY A 114 9.04 6.40 -12.96
CA GLY A 114 10.37 6.97 -13.25
C GLY A 114 10.62 8.36 -12.67
N GLU A 115 9.80 8.83 -11.72
CA GLU A 115 10.04 10.07 -10.96
C GLU A 115 10.99 9.78 -9.79
N LEU A 116 12.24 10.20 -9.91
CA LEU A 116 13.31 9.87 -8.96
C LEU A 116 13.84 11.09 -8.18
N ARG A 117 13.09 12.18 -8.10
CA ARG A 117 13.54 13.43 -7.44
C ARG A 117 13.91 13.27 -5.96
N ASP A 118 13.35 12.27 -5.28
CA ASP A 118 13.61 11.98 -3.87
C ASP A 118 14.62 10.83 -3.66
N ALA A 119 15.15 10.24 -4.75
CA ALA A 119 16.25 9.30 -4.70
C ALA A 119 17.59 10.04 -4.55
N THR A 120 18.44 9.52 -3.68
CA THR A 120 19.76 10.11 -3.42
C THR A 120 20.87 9.40 -4.21
N PRO A 121 22.06 10.02 -4.42
CA PRO A 121 23.19 9.35 -5.06
C PRO A 121 23.52 8.00 -4.42
N GLN A 122 23.45 7.90 -3.09
CA GLN A 122 23.70 6.68 -2.35
C GLN A 122 22.68 5.58 -2.69
N ILE A 123 21.40 5.94 -2.91
CA ILE A 123 20.39 4.98 -3.40
C ILE A 123 20.79 4.46 -4.78
N PHE A 124 21.15 5.35 -5.73
CA PHE A 124 21.56 4.94 -7.07
C PHE A 124 22.75 3.95 -7.03
N GLU A 125 23.73 4.18 -6.15
CA GLU A 125 24.86 3.27 -5.98
C GLU A 125 24.42 1.85 -5.58
N THR A 126 23.40 1.70 -4.72
CA THR A 126 22.90 0.37 -4.30
C THR A 126 22.24 -0.40 -5.43
N PHE A 127 21.76 0.29 -6.48
CA PHE A 127 21.18 -0.32 -7.68
C PHE A 127 22.18 -0.50 -8.81
N GLY A 128 23.38 0.07 -8.73
CA GLY A 128 24.35 0.09 -9.82
C GLY A 128 24.17 1.26 -10.78
N GLY A 129 23.56 2.33 -10.32
CA GLY A 129 23.32 3.58 -11.05
C GLY A 129 21.84 3.89 -11.27
N GLU A 130 21.55 5.13 -11.65
CA GLU A 130 20.18 5.63 -11.87
C GLU A 130 19.42 4.80 -12.92
N ALA A 131 20.06 4.49 -14.04
CA ALA A 131 19.42 3.70 -15.11
C ALA A 131 19.02 2.30 -14.62
N ALA A 132 19.88 1.65 -13.82
CA ALA A 132 19.60 0.33 -13.26
C ALA A 132 18.46 0.40 -12.22
N MET A 133 18.36 1.50 -11.44
CA MET A 133 17.22 1.72 -10.56
C MET A 133 15.93 1.90 -11.35
N ARG A 134 15.92 2.73 -12.41
CA ARG A 134 14.76 2.89 -13.31
C ARG A 134 14.29 1.55 -13.88
N ASP A 135 15.22 0.72 -14.33
CA ASP A 135 14.90 -0.63 -14.83
C ASP A 135 14.33 -1.53 -13.72
N ALA A 136 14.86 -1.46 -12.49
CA ALA A 136 14.39 -2.25 -11.36
C ALA A 136 12.94 -1.92 -10.95
N PHE A 137 12.50 -0.65 -11.08
CA PHE A 137 11.14 -0.20 -10.80
C PHE A 137 10.22 -0.17 -12.02
N GLY A 138 10.75 -0.33 -13.22
CA GLY A 138 9.97 -0.44 -14.46
C GLY A 138 9.06 -1.67 -14.48
N PRO A 139 8.14 -1.77 -15.48
CA PRO A 139 7.11 -2.83 -15.55
C PRO A 139 7.68 -4.26 -15.57
N LYS A 140 8.91 -4.45 -16.04
CA LYS A 140 9.59 -5.75 -16.10
C LYS A 140 10.61 -5.93 -14.98
N GLY A 141 10.90 -4.89 -14.22
CA GLY A 141 11.87 -4.88 -13.14
C GLY A 141 11.44 -5.73 -11.94
N HIS A 142 12.41 -6.07 -11.08
CA HIS A 142 12.17 -6.91 -9.93
C HIS A 142 11.16 -6.26 -8.95
N TYR A 143 11.41 -5.05 -8.53
CA TYR A 143 10.54 -4.29 -7.63
C TYR A 143 9.28 -3.79 -8.35
N GLY A 144 9.41 -3.33 -9.60
CA GLY A 144 8.29 -2.82 -10.36
C GLY A 144 7.18 -3.83 -10.58
N ARG A 145 7.50 -5.11 -10.86
CA ARG A 145 6.51 -6.19 -10.95
C ARG A 145 5.85 -6.50 -9.62
N TRP A 146 6.58 -6.42 -8.52
CA TRP A 146 6.05 -6.68 -7.18
C TRP A 146 5.11 -5.57 -6.75
N LEU A 147 5.51 -4.31 -6.88
CA LEU A 147 4.72 -3.12 -6.52
C LEU A 147 3.40 -3.03 -7.31
N ARG A 148 3.41 -3.30 -8.62
CA ARG A 148 2.20 -3.27 -9.47
C ARG A 148 1.10 -4.25 -9.04
N ARG A 149 1.42 -5.20 -8.17
CA ARG A 149 0.44 -6.12 -7.57
C ARG A 149 -0.07 -5.66 -6.20
N LYS A 150 0.50 -4.58 -5.63
CA LYS A 150 0.13 -4.12 -4.30
C LYS A 150 -1.12 -3.26 -4.33
N PRO A 151 -1.97 -3.34 -3.30
CA PRO A 151 -3.13 -2.47 -3.17
C PRO A 151 -2.74 -1.11 -2.60
N MET A 152 -3.60 -0.14 -2.76
CA MET A 152 -3.55 1.16 -2.08
C MET A 152 -4.25 1.13 -0.71
N PHE A 153 -5.23 0.25 -0.56
CA PHE A 153 -5.99 0.06 0.67
C PHE A 153 -6.06 -1.41 1.06
N ALA A 154 -5.92 -1.71 2.35
CA ALA A 154 -6.21 -3.02 2.92
C ALA A 154 -7.23 -2.88 4.06
N LYS A 155 -8.33 -3.65 4.00
CA LYS A 155 -9.32 -3.75 5.06
C LYS A 155 -9.12 -5.07 5.81
N ILE A 156 -8.76 -4.99 7.10
CA ILE A 156 -8.43 -6.14 7.94
C ILE A 156 -9.11 -5.95 9.30
N ASP A 157 -9.92 -6.89 9.73
CA ASP A 157 -10.56 -6.93 11.06
C ASP A 157 -11.20 -5.60 11.50
N GLY A 158 -11.92 -4.94 10.56
CA GLY A 158 -12.61 -3.67 10.81
C GLY A 158 -11.70 -2.44 10.85
N THR A 159 -10.44 -2.57 10.44
CA THR A 159 -9.48 -1.48 10.27
C THR A 159 -9.15 -1.34 8.77
N VAL A 160 -9.09 -0.11 8.27
CA VAL A 160 -8.55 0.19 6.95
C VAL A 160 -7.17 0.79 7.11
N PHE A 161 -6.21 0.18 6.43
CA PHE A 161 -4.84 0.64 6.32
C PHE A 161 -4.65 1.25 4.94
N MET A 162 -4.00 2.41 4.89
CA MET A 162 -3.71 3.14 3.66
C MET A 162 -2.47 4.01 3.86
N HIS A 163 -1.93 4.52 2.76
CA HIS A 163 -0.77 5.40 2.86
C HIS A 163 -1.19 6.79 3.34
N ALA A 164 -1.96 7.53 2.57
CA ALA A 164 -2.31 8.92 2.88
C ALA A 164 -3.74 9.05 3.45
N GLY A 165 -4.76 9.07 2.61
CA GLY A 165 -6.13 9.22 3.09
C GLY A 165 -7.17 9.14 1.96
N ILE A 166 -8.43 9.45 2.28
CA ILE A 166 -9.52 9.49 1.32
C ILE A 166 -10.14 10.89 1.38
N GLY A 167 -9.87 11.69 0.37
CA GLY A 167 -10.43 13.04 0.24
C GLY A 167 -11.93 13.03 -0.13
N PRO A 168 -12.61 14.19 -0.04
CA PRO A 168 -14.05 14.30 -0.33
C PRO A 168 -14.45 13.84 -1.72
N ASP A 169 -13.58 14.02 -2.72
CA ASP A 169 -13.83 13.61 -4.10
C ASP A 169 -13.88 12.09 -4.28
N TYR A 170 -13.38 11.34 -3.30
CA TYR A 170 -13.27 9.89 -3.30
C TYR A 170 -14.23 9.18 -2.33
N LEU A 171 -15.24 9.88 -1.82
CA LEU A 171 -16.23 9.31 -0.87
C LEU A 171 -17.13 8.24 -1.50
N LYS A 172 -17.45 8.36 -2.80
CA LYS A 172 -18.44 7.48 -3.46
C LYS A 172 -17.92 6.07 -3.75
N PRO A 173 -16.69 5.89 -4.30
CA PRO A 173 -16.20 4.55 -4.64
C PRO A 173 -15.97 3.68 -3.39
N SER A 174 -16.11 2.36 -3.55
CA SER A 174 -15.64 1.41 -2.55
C SER A 174 -14.11 1.31 -2.56
N LEU A 175 -13.50 0.78 -1.48
CA LEU A 175 -12.05 0.55 -1.41
C LEU A 175 -11.54 -0.35 -2.55
N ASP A 176 -12.34 -1.36 -2.92
CA ASP A 176 -12.01 -2.25 -4.04
C ASP A 176 -12.06 -1.54 -5.39
N GLU A 177 -12.99 -0.61 -5.58
CA GLU A 177 -13.04 0.24 -6.78
C GLU A 177 -11.84 1.17 -6.84
N LEU A 178 -11.46 1.79 -5.73
CA LEU A 178 -10.28 2.63 -5.64
C LEU A 178 -9.00 1.82 -5.94
N ASN A 179 -8.85 0.64 -5.38
CA ASN A 179 -7.74 -0.27 -5.69
C ASN A 179 -7.69 -0.65 -7.18
N ARG A 180 -8.84 -0.93 -7.79
CA ARG A 180 -8.92 -1.24 -9.23
C ARG A 180 -8.61 -0.02 -10.10
N ASN A 181 -9.04 1.17 -9.69
CA ASN A 181 -8.77 2.41 -10.42
C ASN A 181 -7.27 2.71 -10.46
N VAL A 182 -6.60 2.68 -9.31
CA VAL A 182 -5.14 2.87 -9.24
C VAL A 182 -4.39 1.87 -10.12
N ARG A 183 -4.77 0.59 -10.06
CA ARG A 183 -4.16 -0.41 -10.92
C ARG A 183 -4.34 -0.10 -12.41
N ARG A 184 -5.54 0.29 -12.83
CA ARG A 184 -5.81 0.68 -14.22
C ARG A 184 -5.03 1.93 -14.65
N GLU A 185 -4.87 2.91 -13.77
CA GLU A 185 -4.07 4.11 -14.05
C GLU A 185 -2.59 3.76 -14.25
N ILE A 186 -2.03 2.88 -13.41
CA ILE A 186 -0.65 2.39 -13.56
C ILE A 186 -0.50 1.58 -14.87
N GLU A 187 -1.44 0.69 -15.18
CA GLU A 187 -1.44 -0.09 -16.43
C GLU A 187 -1.53 0.82 -17.67
N ALA A 188 -2.40 1.84 -17.63
CA ALA A 188 -2.55 2.81 -18.71
C ALA A 188 -1.28 3.65 -18.93
N TRP A 189 -0.63 4.07 -17.84
CA TRP A 189 0.69 4.69 -17.92
C TRP A 189 1.71 3.77 -18.61
N ASP A 190 1.83 2.54 -18.14
CA ASP A 190 2.78 1.56 -18.68
C ASP A 190 2.53 1.27 -20.17
N GLU A 191 1.27 1.21 -20.60
CA GLU A 191 0.91 0.96 -22.01
C GLU A 191 1.24 2.15 -22.89
N GLY A 192 0.91 3.35 -22.45
CA GLY A 192 1.19 4.58 -23.19
C GLY A 192 2.70 4.83 -23.33
N VAL A 193 3.47 4.68 -22.23
CA VAL A 193 4.94 4.81 -22.27
C VAL A 193 5.54 3.71 -23.17
N ARG A 194 5.06 2.49 -23.11
CA ARG A 194 5.52 1.42 -24.02
C ARG A 194 5.31 1.77 -25.49
N TRP A 195 4.18 2.40 -25.83
CA TRP A 195 3.92 2.90 -27.17
C TRP A 195 4.93 3.97 -27.56
N LEU A 196 5.15 4.99 -26.70
CA LEU A 196 6.10 6.08 -26.95
C LEU A 196 7.54 5.56 -27.18
N VAL A 197 7.96 4.58 -26.39
CA VAL A 197 9.28 3.92 -26.56
C VAL A 197 9.36 3.18 -27.87
N ARG A 198 8.35 2.38 -28.24
CA ARG A 198 8.30 1.64 -29.50
C ARG A 198 8.37 2.56 -30.71
N GLU A 199 7.66 3.68 -30.66
CA GLU A 199 7.66 4.70 -31.73
C GLU A 199 8.86 5.66 -31.64
N LYS A 200 9.83 5.37 -30.75
CA LYS A 200 11.07 6.18 -30.56
C LYS A 200 10.79 7.65 -30.22
N ARG A 201 9.66 7.93 -29.53
CA ARG A 201 9.31 9.27 -29.06
C ARG A 201 10.05 9.62 -27.77
N VAL A 202 10.38 8.61 -26.98
CA VAL A 202 11.16 8.71 -25.73
C VAL A 202 12.15 7.55 -25.65
N THR A 203 13.10 7.68 -24.72
CA THR A 203 14.03 6.59 -24.36
C THR A 203 13.33 5.52 -23.53
N THR A 204 13.97 4.36 -23.35
CA THR A 204 13.51 3.33 -22.41
C THR A 204 13.52 3.89 -20.99
N GLN A 205 12.44 3.72 -20.24
CA GLN A 205 12.26 4.26 -18.89
C GLN A 205 12.48 5.81 -18.84
N PRO A 206 11.64 6.58 -19.53
CA PRO A 206 11.76 8.03 -19.57
C PRO A 206 11.43 8.65 -18.19
N GLU A 207 11.89 9.86 -17.95
CA GLU A 207 11.33 10.70 -16.91
C GLU A 207 9.86 11.02 -17.20
N PRO A 208 8.99 11.13 -16.19
CA PRO A 208 7.56 11.37 -16.38
C PRO A 208 7.28 12.59 -17.27
N ARG A 209 8.01 13.67 -17.05
CA ARG A 209 7.84 14.91 -17.84
C ARG A 209 8.10 14.68 -19.33
N ALA A 210 9.19 13.98 -19.65
CA ALA A 210 9.51 13.67 -21.05
C ALA A 210 8.43 12.80 -21.72
N ALA A 211 7.88 11.81 -20.97
CA ALA A 211 6.78 10.99 -21.44
C ALA A 211 5.49 11.82 -21.64
N MET A 212 5.15 12.70 -20.70
CA MET A 212 3.98 13.59 -20.79
C MET A 212 4.08 14.52 -22.01
N ASP A 213 5.23 15.17 -22.19
CA ASP A 213 5.45 16.12 -23.29
C ASP A 213 5.39 15.40 -24.65
N ALA A 214 5.99 14.21 -24.75
CA ALA A 214 5.92 13.40 -25.98
C ALA A 214 4.48 12.91 -26.26
N ALA A 215 3.71 12.53 -25.23
CA ALA A 215 2.32 12.12 -25.39
C ALA A 215 1.46 13.30 -25.88
N ARG A 216 1.62 14.49 -25.29
CA ARG A 216 0.90 15.72 -25.71
C ARG A 216 1.22 16.10 -27.14
N ALA A 217 2.50 16.14 -27.50
CA ALA A 217 2.91 16.46 -28.88
C ALA A 217 2.31 15.49 -29.90
N GLU A 218 2.23 14.18 -29.59
CA GLU A 218 1.62 13.20 -30.50
C GLU A 218 0.10 13.37 -30.59
N ILE A 219 -0.58 13.67 -29.48
CA ILE A 219 -2.01 13.96 -29.47
C ILE A 219 -2.32 15.21 -30.29
N GLU A 220 -1.55 16.30 -30.12
CA GLU A 220 -1.67 17.54 -30.91
C GLU A 220 -1.47 17.27 -32.39
N ARG A 221 -0.46 16.50 -32.78
CA ARG A 221 -0.23 16.09 -34.17
C ARG A 221 -1.44 15.34 -34.76
N ILE A 222 -2.03 14.41 -33.98
CA ILE A 222 -3.21 13.65 -34.43
C ILE A 222 -4.41 14.58 -34.59
N ASN A 223 -4.64 15.51 -33.66
CA ASN A 223 -5.73 16.46 -33.71
C ASN A 223 -5.63 17.38 -34.95
N ALA A 224 -4.43 17.88 -35.26
CA ALA A 224 -4.19 18.67 -36.46
C ALA A 224 -4.53 17.89 -37.75
N LEU A 225 -4.15 16.60 -37.82
CA LEU A 225 -4.53 15.73 -38.95
C LEU A 225 -6.05 15.48 -39.00
N ALA A 226 -6.73 15.45 -37.86
CA ALA A 226 -8.18 15.30 -37.82
C ALA A 226 -8.89 16.55 -38.36
N GLU A 227 -8.42 17.74 -38.03
CA GLU A 227 -8.92 19.01 -38.58
C GLU A 227 -8.76 19.11 -40.10
N GLU A 228 -7.67 18.51 -40.63
CA GLU A 228 -7.43 18.42 -42.07
C GLU A 228 -8.20 17.27 -42.75
N GLY A 229 -8.99 16.49 -42.02
CA GLY A 229 -9.70 15.32 -42.54
C GLY A 229 -8.79 14.13 -42.88
N LYS A 230 -7.56 14.11 -42.38
CA LYS A 230 -6.53 13.09 -42.65
C LYS A 230 -6.33 12.07 -41.52
N ALA A 231 -7.02 12.23 -40.38
CA ALA A 231 -6.91 11.30 -39.28
C ALA A 231 -7.53 9.92 -39.62
N THR A 232 -6.85 8.88 -39.22
CA THR A 232 -7.34 7.51 -39.33
C THR A 232 -7.91 7.01 -37.99
N PRO A 233 -8.77 5.96 -37.99
CA PRO A 233 -9.25 5.36 -36.76
C PRO A 233 -8.14 4.88 -35.82
N ASP A 234 -6.99 4.43 -36.37
CA ASP A 234 -5.81 4.03 -35.59
C ASP A 234 -5.17 5.20 -34.86
N MET A 235 -5.11 6.36 -35.50
CA MET A 235 -4.62 7.61 -34.85
C MET A 235 -5.53 8.01 -33.68
N GLY A 236 -6.85 7.88 -33.84
CA GLY A 236 -7.80 8.11 -32.75
C GLY A 236 -7.58 7.17 -31.56
N ARG A 237 -7.34 5.88 -31.81
CA ARG A 237 -6.98 4.91 -30.77
C ARG A 237 -5.65 5.27 -30.08
N THR A 238 -4.66 5.72 -30.85
CA THR A 238 -3.38 6.19 -30.30
C THR A 238 -3.56 7.40 -29.39
N ALA A 239 -4.34 8.38 -29.79
CA ALA A 239 -4.62 9.55 -28.95
C ALA A 239 -5.27 9.14 -27.62
N GLN A 240 -6.27 8.24 -27.65
CA GLN A 240 -6.89 7.70 -26.44
C GLN A 240 -5.90 6.94 -25.54
N LEU A 241 -5.02 6.14 -26.11
CA LEU A 241 -3.96 5.43 -25.39
C LEU A 241 -3.00 6.39 -24.66
N LEU A 242 -2.70 7.55 -25.24
CA LEU A 242 -1.74 8.51 -24.72
C LEU A 242 -2.34 9.50 -23.73
N LEU A 243 -3.66 9.67 -23.68
CA LEU A 243 -4.33 10.59 -22.75
C LEU A 243 -3.96 10.36 -21.28
N PRO A 244 -3.91 9.12 -20.75
CA PRO A 244 -3.48 8.88 -19.37
C PRO A 244 -2.04 9.32 -19.10
N VAL A 245 -1.14 9.17 -20.07
CA VAL A 245 0.24 9.64 -19.92
C VAL A 245 0.30 11.17 -19.94
N ALA A 246 -0.37 11.80 -20.89
CA ALA A 246 -0.39 13.27 -21.03
C ALA A 246 -0.94 13.98 -19.78
N ASN A 247 -1.88 13.33 -19.06
CA ASN A 247 -2.61 13.88 -17.93
C ASN A 247 -2.34 13.18 -16.60
N VAL A 248 -1.25 12.42 -16.46
CA VAL A 248 -0.95 11.63 -15.26
C VAL A 248 -0.98 12.46 -13.96
N GLY A 249 -0.59 13.73 -14.01
CA GLY A 249 -0.66 14.64 -12.85
C GLY A 249 -2.08 14.92 -12.33
N GLN A 250 -3.12 14.64 -13.13
CA GLN A 250 -4.53 14.77 -12.73
C GLN A 250 -5.15 13.43 -12.30
N SER A 251 -4.41 12.34 -12.41
CA SER A 251 -4.85 11.01 -12.00
C SER A 251 -4.91 10.90 -10.47
N SER A 252 -5.60 9.86 -9.97
CA SER A 252 -5.62 9.57 -8.52
C SER A 252 -4.24 9.25 -7.95
N LEU A 253 -3.25 8.92 -8.82
CA LEU A 253 -1.87 8.66 -8.45
C LEU A 253 -1.11 9.92 -8.01
N PHE A 254 -1.44 11.11 -8.57
CA PHE A 254 -0.68 12.34 -8.39
C PHE A 254 -1.51 13.56 -7.98
N ALA A 255 -2.84 13.50 -8.04
CA ALA A 255 -3.69 14.59 -7.59
C ALA A 255 -3.46 14.88 -6.10
N GLU A 256 -3.32 16.16 -5.74
CA GLU A 256 -3.06 16.61 -4.35
C GLU A 256 -4.13 16.08 -3.36
N ASN A 257 -5.40 16.08 -3.79
CA ASN A 257 -6.51 15.52 -2.99
C ASN A 257 -6.74 14.03 -3.27
N GLY A 258 -5.89 13.41 -4.08
CA GLY A 258 -5.94 11.98 -4.38
C GLY A 258 -5.50 11.11 -3.22
N PRO A 259 -5.89 9.84 -3.23
CA PRO A 259 -5.68 8.95 -2.09
C PRO A 259 -4.21 8.62 -1.79
N MET A 260 -3.29 8.96 -2.68
CA MET A 260 -1.84 8.85 -2.45
C MET A 260 -1.22 10.09 -1.79
N TRP A 261 -1.93 11.25 -1.81
CA TRP A 261 -1.35 12.54 -1.38
C TRP A 261 -2.20 13.28 -0.37
N PHE A 262 -3.45 12.86 -0.14
CA PHE A 262 -4.39 13.57 0.73
C PHE A 262 -3.89 13.67 2.17
N ARG A 263 -3.72 14.90 2.66
CA ARG A 263 -3.21 15.19 4.02
C ARG A 263 -4.30 15.69 4.99
N GLY A 264 -5.56 15.75 4.55
CA GLY A 264 -6.64 16.31 5.37
C GLY A 264 -6.86 15.56 6.70
N PHE A 265 -6.58 14.24 6.73
CA PHE A 265 -6.65 13.46 7.96
C PHE A 265 -5.69 13.96 9.05
N SER A 266 -4.55 14.51 8.66
CA SER A 266 -3.54 15.04 9.59
C SER A 266 -3.64 16.56 9.77
N LEU A 267 -3.89 17.31 8.67
CA LEU A 267 -3.71 18.77 8.64
C LEU A 267 -5.00 19.58 8.77
N TRP A 268 -6.17 19.01 8.45
CA TRP A 268 -7.41 19.76 8.56
C TRP A 268 -7.77 20.02 10.03
N GLU A 269 -8.53 21.08 10.26
CA GLU A 269 -9.14 21.37 11.55
C GLU A 269 -10.01 20.21 12.04
N GLU A 270 -10.25 20.16 13.34
CA GLU A 270 -10.86 19.00 14.00
C GLU A 270 -12.26 18.66 13.44
N GLN A 271 -13.11 19.65 13.31
CA GLN A 271 -14.51 19.43 12.89
C GLN A 271 -14.63 18.91 11.44
N PRO A 272 -14.05 19.54 10.41
CA PRO A 272 -14.16 19.02 9.04
C PRO A 272 -13.47 17.66 8.87
N ALA A 273 -12.36 17.42 9.58
CA ALA A 273 -11.68 16.14 9.54
C ALA A 273 -12.52 15.02 10.17
N LEU A 274 -13.11 15.26 11.36
CA LEU A 274 -13.97 14.30 12.04
C LEU A 274 -15.20 13.96 11.21
N GLN A 275 -15.85 14.97 10.61
CA GLN A 275 -17.01 14.76 9.75
C GLN A 275 -16.71 13.87 8.57
N LEU A 276 -15.57 14.11 7.89
CA LEU A 276 -15.12 13.27 6.78
C LEU A 276 -14.83 11.83 7.23
N ILE A 277 -14.12 11.68 8.36
CA ILE A 277 -13.77 10.37 8.91
C ILE A 277 -15.01 9.58 9.29
N ASP A 278 -16.01 10.20 9.95
CA ASP A 278 -17.23 9.53 10.33
C ASP A 278 -18.03 9.03 9.12
N GLN A 279 -18.13 9.85 8.05
CA GLN A 279 -18.74 9.44 6.79
C GLN A 279 -18.03 8.24 6.17
N LEU A 280 -16.70 8.23 6.19
CA LEU A 280 -15.89 7.14 5.63
C LEU A 280 -15.98 5.86 6.48
N LEU A 281 -15.98 5.96 7.81
CA LEU A 281 -16.17 4.82 8.72
C LEU A 281 -17.51 4.14 8.47
N GLU A 282 -18.58 4.91 8.37
CA GLU A 282 -19.92 4.42 8.04
C GLU A 282 -19.96 3.80 6.64
N ARG A 283 -19.48 4.53 5.63
CA ARG A 283 -19.47 4.11 4.22
C ARG A 283 -18.77 2.77 4.03
N HIS A 284 -17.62 2.58 4.65
CA HIS A 284 -16.81 1.37 4.49
C HIS A 284 -17.09 0.30 5.55
N ARG A 285 -17.98 0.57 6.51
CA ARG A 285 -18.32 -0.32 7.63
C ARG A 285 -17.06 -0.79 8.34
N VAL A 286 -16.30 0.17 8.84
CA VAL A 286 -15.05 -0.05 9.59
C VAL A 286 -15.06 0.78 10.88
N ARG A 287 -14.18 0.41 11.81
CA ARG A 287 -14.07 1.10 13.11
C ARG A 287 -13.00 2.17 13.08
N ARG A 288 -11.93 1.97 12.29
CA ARG A 288 -10.77 2.88 12.32
C ARG A 288 -10.01 2.91 11.02
N PHE A 289 -9.22 3.96 10.88
CA PHE A 289 -8.22 4.15 9.85
C PHE A 289 -6.82 4.19 10.46
N VAL A 290 -5.84 3.65 9.75
CA VAL A 290 -4.41 3.73 10.08
C VAL A 290 -3.68 4.24 8.84
N THR A 291 -2.96 5.37 8.97
CA THR A 291 -2.30 6.02 7.83
C THR A 291 -0.88 6.48 8.13
N GLY A 292 -0.03 6.52 7.10
CA GLY A 292 1.31 7.09 7.06
C GLY A 292 1.34 8.50 6.47
N HIS A 293 2.29 8.74 5.56
CA HIS A 293 2.43 9.89 4.65
C HIS A 293 2.72 11.24 5.30
N THR A 294 2.06 11.59 6.37
CA THR A 294 2.24 12.89 7.02
C THR A 294 2.99 12.71 8.33
N VAL A 295 4.27 13.10 8.31
CA VAL A 295 5.17 12.95 9.46
C VAL A 295 4.61 13.64 10.70
N GLN A 296 4.48 12.88 11.76
CA GLN A 296 4.14 13.38 13.09
C GLN A 296 5.39 14.01 13.72
N ARG A 297 5.45 15.32 13.78
CA ARG A 297 6.65 16.11 14.13
C ARG A 297 7.24 15.80 15.51
N GLY A 298 6.43 15.24 16.42
CA GLY A 298 6.89 14.78 17.73
C GLY A 298 7.56 13.40 17.72
N GLY A 299 7.63 12.71 16.57
CA GLY A 299 8.17 11.35 16.46
C GLY A 299 7.30 10.32 17.19
N THR A 300 6.02 10.60 17.39
CA THR A 300 5.07 9.71 18.07
C THR A 300 3.84 9.46 17.21
N ILE A 301 3.33 8.24 17.27
CA ILE A 301 2.03 7.91 16.68
C ILE A 301 0.97 8.81 17.31
N THR A 302 0.17 9.46 16.47
CA THR A 302 -0.91 10.33 16.91
C THR A 302 -2.25 9.61 16.75
N GLU A 303 -2.94 9.40 17.86
CA GLU A 303 -4.35 9.03 17.82
C GLU A 303 -5.16 10.32 17.69
N ARG A 304 -5.83 10.47 16.55
CA ARG A 304 -6.75 11.57 16.30
C ARG A 304 -8.18 11.04 16.26
N PHE A 305 -9.08 11.64 17.04
CA PHE A 305 -10.44 11.12 17.26
C PHE A 305 -10.43 9.71 17.87
N PRO A 306 -10.57 9.60 19.20
CA PRO A 306 -10.33 8.37 19.95
C PRO A 306 -10.89 7.11 19.29
N GLY A 307 -10.03 6.13 19.04
CA GLY A 307 -10.35 4.87 18.38
C GLY A 307 -10.58 4.93 16.87
N LYS A 308 -10.65 6.11 16.23
CA LYS A 308 -11.07 6.26 14.84
C LYS A 308 -9.93 6.43 13.85
N LEU A 309 -8.87 7.15 14.22
CA LEU A 309 -7.76 7.46 13.31
C LEU A 309 -6.41 7.41 14.02
N PHE A 310 -5.47 6.67 13.43
CA PHE A 310 -4.07 6.60 13.87
C PHE A 310 -3.15 7.06 12.73
N LEU A 311 -2.34 8.09 13.01
CA LEU A 311 -1.33 8.64 12.13
C LEU A 311 0.02 8.08 12.57
N ILE A 312 0.59 7.17 11.77
CA ILE A 312 1.72 6.32 12.17
C ILE A 312 3.04 6.64 11.48
N ASP A 313 3.09 7.64 10.61
CA ASP A 313 4.37 8.13 10.09
C ASP A 313 5.08 8.95 11.17
N THR A 314 6.05 8.37 11.81
CA THR A 314 6.85 8.99 12.88
C THR A 314 8.23 9.45 12.40
N GLY A 315 8.47 9.45 11.08
CA GLY A 315 9.75 9.82 10.49
C GLY A 315 10.86 8.82 10.81
N MET A 316 10.61 7.53 10.57
CA MET A 316 11.48 6.41 10.97
C MET A 316 12.94 6.57 10.56
N LEU A 317 13.21 7.20 9.41
CA LEU A 317 14.58 7.45 8.91
C LEU A 317 15.41 8.32 9.88
N GLY A 318 14.75 9.16 10.69
CA GLY A 318 15.45 10.02 11.63
C GLY A 318 16.26 11.14 10.96
N ARG A 319 17.32 11.59 11.64
CA ARG A 319 18.18 12.68 11.14
C ARG A 319 18.97 12.26 9.90
N PRO A 320 19.25 13.16 8.97
CA PRO A 320 18.89 14.60 8.96
C PRO A 320 17.45 14.87 8.48
N SER A 321 16.77 13.91 7.83
CA SER A 321 15.47 14.09 7.19
C SER A 321 14.34 14.43 8.18
N PHE A 322 14.34 13.74 9.33
CA PHE A 322 13.31 13.87 10.36
C PHE A 322 13.95 14.06 11.74
N PRO A 323 14.22 15.30 12.20
CA PRO A 323 15.03 15.56 13.40
C PRO A 323 14.55 14.88 14.70
N ASN A 324 13.24 14.69 14.86
CA ASN A 324 12.63 14.03 16.01
C ASN A 324 12.10 12.63 15.66
N GLY A 325 12.41 12.15 14.46
CA GLY A 325 11.91 10.88 13.96
C GLY A 325 12.46 9.70 14.75
N ARG A 326 11.64 8.68 14.92
CA ARG A 326 12.03 7.43 15.55
C ARG A 326 11.25 6.24 15.00
N PRO A 327 11.82 5.04 15.03
CA PRO A 327 11.12 3.84 14.61
C PRO A 327 9.94 3.54 15.51
N SER A 328 8.79 3.25 14.90
CA SER A 328 7.56 2.92 15.60
C SER A 328 6.73 1.87 14.85
N ALA A 329 5.83 1.23 15.58
CA ALA A 329 4.76 0.39 15.04
C ALA A 329 3.50 0.58 15.86
N LEU A 330 2.33 0.40 15.25
CA LEU A 330 1.04 0.31 15.94
C LEU A 330 0.66 -1.17 16.07
N VAL A 331 0.54 -1.66 17.29
CA VAL A 331 0.10 -3.04 17.58
C VAL A 331 -1.41 -3.02 17.85
N ILE A 332 -2.17 -3.80 17.08
CA ILE A 332 -3.62 -3.90 17.21
C ILE A 332 -3.99 -5.33 17.60
N GLU A 333 -4.69 -5.46 18.75
CA GLU A 333 -5.21 -6.72 19.28
C GLU A 333 -6.69 -6.52 19.63
N GLY A 334 -7.56 -7.02 18.75
CA GLY A 334 -8.99 -6.77 18.84
C GLY A 334 -9.33 -5.28 18.74
N GLU A 335 -9.84 -4.70 19.82
CA GLU A 335 -10.21 -3.29 19.85
C GLU A 335 -9.07 -2.36 20.31
N THR A 336 -8.07 -2.92 20.98
CA THR A 336 -6.94 -2.16 21.52
C THR A 336 -5.91 -1.88 20.41
N ALA A 337 -5.43 -0.63 20.36
CA ALA A 337 -4.35 -0.20 19.48
C ALA A 337 -3.27 0.48 20.34
N THR A 338 -2.08 -0.10 20.40
CA THR A 338 -0.99 0.34 21.28
C THR A 338 0.24 0.72 20.47
N PRO A 339 0.74 1.96 20.58
CA PRO A 339 2.00 2.35 19.99
C PRO A 339 3.19 1.59 20.60
N LEU A 340 4.09 1.15 19.73
CA LEU A 340 5.36 0.51 20.07
C LEU A 340 6.50 1.36 19.49
N TYR A 341 7.54 1.61 20.27
CA TYR A 341 8.68 2.44 19.86
C TYR A 341 10.02 1.73 20.14
N LEU A 342 11.05 2.11 19.37
CA LEU A 342 12.43 1.95 19.79
C LEU A 342 12.87 3.19 20.57
N HIS A 343 13.64 2.97 21.61
CA HIS A 343 14.25 4.02 22.45
C HIS A 343 15.55 4.51 21.87
#